data_7bdf8285bbd83fb5e01d273a18f998a6
#
_entry.id   7bdf8285bbd83fb5e01d273a18f998a6
#
_cell.length_a   1.000
_cell.length_b   1.000
_cell.length_c   1.000
_cell.angle_alpha   90.00
_cell.angle_beta   90.00
_cell.angle_gamma   90.00
#
_symmetry.space_group_name_H-M   'P 1'
#
loop_
_entity.id
_entity.type
_entity.pdbx_description
1 polymer ?
#
loop_
_entity_poly.entity_id
_entity_poly.type
_entity_poly.pdbx_seq_one_letter_code
_entity_poly.pdbx_strand_id
1 'polypeptide(L)'
;MTRKKWSFLFTVCLVTALIGCGQKNSQVDKNNSEELNKLRQIQVISREEGSGTRDTFASLAGFNKDGADGLDKTVNTATIADSMDSVIETVNKNPSAIGYVSAGTTGIEGVKTLEINGEAVSDNKGKYPLTRLFYLAYSGTLNDVEQDFMTYVQSAGQEIVRWQCHQEI
;
A
#
# COMPACT_ATOMS: atom_id res chain seq x y z
N MET A 1 83.56 -9.19 -17.04
CA MET A 1 82.91 -8.65 -15.83
C MET A 1 81.80 -7.67 -16.21
N THR A 2 80.62 -8.12 -16.79
CA THR A 2 79.52 -7.19 -17.11
C THR A 2 78.18 -7.86 -17.23
N ARG A 3 77.96 -9.01 -16.61
CA ARG A 3 76.66 -9.71 -16.69
C ARG A 3 75.73 -9.54 -15.46
N LYS A 4 76.17 -8.87 -14.43
CA LYS A 4 75.45 -8.77 -13.15
C LYS A 4 74.63 -7.49 -12.97
N LYS A 5 74.83 -6.50 -13.83
CA LYS A 5 74.12 -5.19 -13.73
C LYS A 5 72.82 -5.15 -14.58
N TRP A 6 72.61 -6.04 -15.49
CA TRP A 6 71.43 -6.02 -16.35
C TRP A 6 70.23 -6.77 -15.76
N SER A 7 70.52 -7.70 -14.84
CA SER A 7 69.45 -8.45 -14.14
C SER A 7 68.71 -7.58 -13.12
N PHE A 8 69.35 -6.53 -12.57
CA PHE A 8 68.71 -5.63 -11.60
C PHE A 8 67.78 -4.60 -12.25
N LEU A 9 68.02 -4.23 -13.51
CA LEU A 9 67.17 -3.29 -14.22
C LEU A 9 65.84 -3.94 -14.69
N PHE A 10 65.85 -5.24 -14.95
CA PHE A 10 64.65 -5.97 -15.35
C PHE A 10 63.72 -6.27 -14.17
N THR A 11 64.24 -6.42 -12.97
CA THR A 11 63.46 -6.69 -11.76
C THR A 11 62.75 -5.44 -11.24
N VAL A 12 63.33 -4.25 -11.46
CA VAL A 12 62.68 -2.97 -11.03
C VAL A 12 61.56 -2.56 -11.97
N CYS A 13 61.60 -2.91 -13.26
CA CYS A 13 60.52 -2.61 -14.21
C CYS A 13 59.27 -3.50 -14.01
N LEU A 14 59.40 -4.69 -13.38
CA LEU A 14 58.28 -5.60 -13.20
C LEU A 14 57.43 -5.28 -11.98
N VAL A 15 57.96 -4.50 -11.02
CA VAL A 15 57.26 -4.13 -9.78
C VAL A 15 56.36 -2.90 -9.95
N THR A 16 56.60 -2.06 -10.98
CA THR A 16 55.80 -0.84 -11.22
C THR A 16 54.54 -1.04 -12.07
N ALA A 17 54.27 -2.27 -12.57
CA ALA A 17 53.14 -2.57 -13.40
C ALA A 17 51.86 -3.06 -12.64
N LEU A 18 51.91 -3.14 -11.29
CA LEU A 18 50.81 -3.63 -10.47
C LEU A 18 50.08 -2.56 -9.66
N ILE A 19 50.35 -1.25 -9.88
CA ILE A 19 49.61 -0.15 -9.24
C ILE A 19 48.82 0.58 -10.32
N GLY A 20 47.94 -0.16 -10.97
CA GLY A 20 47.01 0.35 -11.98
C GLY A 20 45.66 -0.32 -11.85
N CYS A 21 45.16 -0.52 -10.62
CA CYS A 21 43.78 -0.91 -10.40
C CYS A 21 42.96 0.35 -10.17
N GLY A 22 42.12 0.64 -11.17
CA GLY A 22 41.32 1.84 -11.31
C GLY A 22 40.50 2.16 -10.09
N GLN A 23 40.59 3.37 -9.70
CA GLN A 23 39.65 4.03 -8.82
C GLN A 23 38.33 4.18 -9.60
N LYS A 24 37.50 3.14 -9.54
CA LYS A 24 36.13 3.27 -9.94
C LYS A 24 35.47 4.30 -9.08
N ASN A 25 34.98 5.35 -9.70
CA ASN A 25 34.21 6.42 -9.10
C ASN A 25 33.05 5.81 -8.26
N SER A 26 33.25 5.71 -6.96
CA SER A 26 32.24 5.26 -5.98
C SER A 26 31.12 6.29 -5.75
N GLN A 27 31.08 7.37 -6.52
CA GLN A 27 30.03 8.39 -6.37
C GLN A 27 28.78 8.09 -7.21
N VAL A 28 28.91 7.36 -8.33
CA VAL A 28 27.74 7.02 -9.16
C VAL A 28 26.85 5.95 -8.50
N ASP A 29 27.48 5.03 -7.76
CA ASP A 29 26.74 3.92 -7.13
C ASP A 29 25.96 4.33 -5.87
N LYS A 30 26.39 5.39 -5.15
CA LYS A 30 25.67 5.85 -3.94
C LYS A 30 24.38 6.56 -4.27
N ASN A 31 24.35 7.44 -5.23
CA ASN A 31 23.13 8.16 -5.62
C ASN A 31 22.09 7.19 -6.19
N ASN A 32 22.52 6.21 -6.98
CA ASN A 32 21.62 5.21 -7.54
C ASN A 32 21.07 4.25 -6.46
N SER A 33 21.86 3.93 -5.44
CA SER A 33 21.39 3.09 -4.33
C SER A 33 20.45 3.83 -3.37
N GLU A 34 20.63 5.13 -3.17
CA GLU A 34 19.69 5.95 -2.37
C GLU A 34 18.38 6.17 -3.11
N GLU A 35 18.40 6.39 -4.41
CA GLU A 35 17.21 6.53 -5.24
C GLU A 35 16.44 5.20 -5.35
N LEU A 36 17.13 4.08 -5.54
CA LEU A 36 16.55 2.74 -5.49
C LEU A 36 15.99 2.39 -4.09
N ASN A 37 16.61 2.86 -3.03
CA ASN A 37 16.10 2.64 -1.68
C ASN A 37 14.85 3.49 -1.42
N LYS A 38 14.77 4.71 -1.92
CA LYS A 38 13.53 5.53 -1.88
C LYS A 38 12.39 4.87 -2.64
N LEU A 39 12.65 4.31 -3.82
CA LEU A 39 11.66 3.59 -4.62
C LEU A 39 11.23 2.25 -3.99
N ARG A 40 12.05 1.68 -3.09
CA ARG A 40 11.74 0.44 -2.36
C ARG A 40 11.03 0.66 -1.03
N GLN A 41 10.97 1.88 -0.53
CA GLN A 41 10.24 2.20 0.68
C GLN A 41 8.77 2.43 0.34
N ILE A 42 7.93 1.50 0.76
CA ILE A 42 6.49 1.67 0.69
C ILE A 42 6.09 2.78 1.67
N GLN A 43 5.44 3.83 1.16
CA GLN A 43 4.82 4.84 2.00
C GLN A 43 3.41 4.39 2.36
N VAL A 44 3.18 4.15 3.62
CA VAL A 44 1.87 3.77 4.13
C VAL A 44 1.01 5.02 4.31
N ILE A 45 -0.19 5.01 3.74
CA ILE A 45 -1.21 6.04 3.94
C ILE A 45 -2.33 5.43 4.77
N SER A 46 -2.59 5.99 5.94
CA SER A 46 -3.67 5.56 6.82
C SER A 46 -4.71 6.66 6.96
N ARG A 47 -5.91 6.27 7.36
CA ARG A 47 -6.96 7.21 7.74
C ARG A 47 -6.72 7.72 9.18
N GLU A 48 -7.36 8.81 9.49
CA GLU A 48 -7.38 9.44 10.80
C GLU A 48 -7.97 8.53 11.88
N GLU A 49 -7.66 8.81 13.12
CA GLU A 49 -8.26 8.14 14.28
C GLU A 49 -9.77 8.42 14.33
N GLY A 50 -10.57 7.41 14.67
CA GLY A 50 -12.03 7.48 14.63
C GLY A 50 -12.66 7.23 13.25
N SER A 51 -11.88 7.03 12.21
CA SER A 51 -12.39 6.62 10.90
C SER A 51 -12.92 5.19 10.93
N GLY A 52 -14.21 5.00 10.63
CA GLY A 52 -14.80 3.66 10.51
C GLY A 52 -14.16 2.79 9.43
N THR A 53 -13.57 3.40 8.39
CA THR A 53 -12.79 2.67 7.37
C THR A 53 -11.47 2.18 7.95
N ARG A 54 -10.79 2.99 8.77
CA ARG A 54 -9.57 2.58 9.48
C ARG A 54 -9.85 1.44 10.45
N ASP A 55 -10.86 1.59 11.29
CA ASP A 55 -11.22 0.57 12.30
C ASP A 55 -11.56 -0.76 11.64
N THR A 56 -12.32 -0.71 10.54
CA THR A 56 -12.67 -1.89 9.76
C THR A 56 -11.46 -2.55 9.14
N PHE A 57 -10.61 -1.77 8.47
CA PHE A 57 -9.40 -2.27 7.84
C PHE A 57 -8.45 -2.88 8.88
N ALA A 58 -8.20 -2.19 9.98
CA ALA A 58 -7.32 -2.65 11.05
C ALA A 58 -7.83 -3.96 11.66
N SER A 59 -9.14 -4.09 11.85
CA SER A 59 -9.79 -5.30 12.37
C SER A 59 -9.66 -6.47 11.39
N LEU A 60 -10.04 -6.27 10.13
CA LEU A 60 -10.02 -7.33 9.10
C LEU A 60 -8.60 -7.77 8.74
N ALA A 61 -7.64 -6.85 8.73
CA ALA A 61 -6.24 -7.13 8.47
C ALA A 61 -5.49 -7.67 9.71
N GLY A 62 -6.13 -7.71 10.87
CA GLY A 62 -5.56 -8.22 12.12
C GLY A 62 -4.55 -7.28 12.79
N PHE A 63 -4.58 -6.00 12.47
CA PHE A 63 -3.77 -4.97 13.13
C PHE A 63 -4.37 -4.56 14.47
N ASN A 64 -5.69 -4.65 14.57
CA ASN A 64 -6.48 -4.41 15.78
C ASN A 64 -6.97 -5.78 16.29
N LYS A 65 -6.05 -6.63 16.72
CA LYS A 65 -6.48 -7.86 17.39
C LYS A 65 -7.12 -7.48 18.70
N ASP A 66 -8.26 -8.09 19.01
CA ASP A 66 -8.93 -8.13 20.30
C ASP A 66 -8.01 -8.76 21.39
N GLY A 67 -6.82 -8.28 21.47
CA GLY A 67 -5.81 -8.65 22.44
C GLY A 67 -5.71 -7.56 23.47
N ALA A 68 -5.40 -7.92 24.69
CA ALA A 68 -5.41 -7.17 25.95
C ALA A 68 -4.80 -5.76 25.95
N ASP A 69 -4.34 -5.25 24.82
CA ASP A 69 -3.74 -3.93 24.71
C ASP A 69 -4.54 -2.93 23.84
N GLY A 70 -5.55 -3.38 23.06
CA GLY A 70 -6.42 -2.49 22.26
C GLY A 70 -5.67 -1.52 21.34
N LEU A 71 -4.37 -1.73 21.11
CA LEU A 71 -3.51 -0.80 20.40
C LEU A 71 -3.60 -1.02 18.89
N ASP A 72 -3.90 0.06 18.17
CA ASP A 72 -3.75 0.12 16.74
C ASP A 72 -2.26 -0.03 16.35
N LYS A 73 -1.95 -1.06 15.59
CA LYS A 73 -0.59 -1.39 15.12
C LYS A 73 -0.24 -0.73 13.79
N THR A 74 -0.97 0.30 13.38
CA THR A 74 -0.56 1.15 12.26
C THR A 74 0.83 1.71 12.53
N VAL A 75 1.72 1.60 11.56
CA VAL A 75 3.09 2.09 11.71
C VAL A 75 3.09 3.60 11.98
N ASN A 76 3.92 4.04 12.90
CA ASN A 76 4.01 5.45 13.31
C ASN A 76 4.55 6.38 12.21
N THR A 77 5.13 5.82 11.14
CA THR A 77 5.59 6.55 9.95
C THR A 77 4.51 6.70 8.88
N ALA A 78 3.29 6.18 9.12
CA ALA A 78 2.19 6.34 8.17
C ALA A 78 1.79 7.81 8.04
N THR A 79 1.56 8.24 6.80
CA THR A 79 0.92 9.52 6.52
C THR A 79 -0.56 9.40 6.83
N ILE A 80 -1.09 10.32 7.64
CA ILE A 80 -2.50 10.31 8.01
C ILE A 80 -3.29 11.19 7.04
N ALA A 81 -4.31 10.60 6.43
CA ALA A 81 -5.26 11.27 5.55
C ALA A 81 -6.61 11.42 6.26
N ASP A 82 -7.23 12.58 6.12
CA ASP A 82 -8.49 12.97 6.77
C ASP A 82 -9.75 12.55 6.00
N SER A 83 -9.57 12.04 4.78
CA SER A 83 -10.67 11.61 3.90
C SER A 83 -10.21 10.49 2.97
N MET A 84 -11.16 9.81 2.33
CA MET A 84 -10.86 8.84 1.28
C MET A 84 -10.24 9.50 0.06
N ASP A 85 -10.72 10.68 -0.31
CA ASP A 85 -10.19 11.47 -1.43
C ASP A 85 -8.73 11.86 -1.18
N SER A 86 -8.38 12.25 0.05
CA SER A 86 -7.01 12.54 0.45
C SER A 86 -6.09 11.32 0.37
N VAL A 87 -6.59 10.12 0.70
CA VAL A 87 -5.84 8.86 0.47
C VAL A 87 -5.56 8.67 -1.02
N ILE A 88 -6.60 8.76 -1.86
CA ILE A 88 -6.51 8.55 -3.30
C ILE A 88 -5.55 9.55 -3.93
N GLU A 89 -5.70 10.83 -3.62
CA GLU A 89 -4.82 11.88 -4.12
C GLU A 89 -3.35 11.63 -3.75
N THR A 90 -3.09 11.21 -2.52
CA THR A 90 -1.73 10.92 -2.06
C THR A 90 -1.13 9.71 -2.77
N VAL A 91 -1.92 8.62 -2.93
CA VAL A 91 -1.49 7.42 -3.65
C VAL A 91 -1.24 7.74 -5.14
N ASN A 92 -2.11 8.53 -5.77
CA ASN A 92 -1.97 8.92 -7.18
C ASN A 92 -0.70 9.75 -7.44
N LYS A 93 -0.33 10.61 -6.50
CA LYS A 93 0.88 11.45 -6.59
C LYS A 93 2.18 10.72 -6.25
N ASN A 94 2.11 9.58 -5.57
CA ASN A 94 3.29 8.88 -5.09
C ASN A 94 3.28 7.40 -5.50
N PRO A 95 4.08 7.01 -6.50
CA PRO A 95 4.15 5.61 -6.98
C PRO A 95 4.58 4.59 -5.92
N SER A 96 5.15 5.03 -4.81
CA SER A 96 5.55 4.16 -3.68
C SER A 96 4.50 4.09 -2.57
N ALA A 97 3.39 4.82 -2.71
CA ALA A 97 2.35 4.86 -1.70
C ALA A 97 1.38 3.69 -1.82
N ILE A 98 0.92 3.21 -0.68
CA ILE A 98 -0.18 2.26 -0.53
C ILE A 98 -1.14 2.80 0.54
N GLY A 99 -2.43 2.71 0.28
CA GLY A 99 -3.47 3.12 1.20
C GLY A 99 -4.68 2.20 1.10
N TYR A 100 -5.73 2.52 1.85
CA TYR A 100 -6.99 1.79 1.82
C TYR A 100 -8.17 2.77 1.81
N VAL A 101 -9.20 2.41 1.08
CA VAL A 101 -10.45 3.16 0.93
C VAL A 101 -11.65 2.21 0.91
N SER A 102 -12.86 2.74 0.99
CA SER A 102 -14.06 1.94 0.78
C SER A 102 -14.23 1.54 -0.69
N ALA A 103 -14.85 0.41 -0.96
CA ALA A 103 -15.04 -0.11 -2.32
C ALA A 103 -15.81 0.85 -3.26
N GLY A 104 -16.73 1.66 -2.74
CA GLY A 104 -17.44 2.69 -3.52
C GLY A 104 -16.57 3.85 -4.01
N THR A 105 -15.27 3.84 -3.72
CA THR A 105 -14.28 4.82 -4.21
C THR A 105 -13.18 4.16 -5.05
N THR A 106 -13.38 2.93 -5.49
CA THR A 106 -12.46 2.21 -6.39
C THR A 106 -12.68 2.66 -7.85
N GLY A 107 -11.77 2.35 -8.77
CA GLY A 107 -11.84 2.73 -10.21
C GLY A 107 -11.43 4.14 -10.54
N ILE A 108 -10.79 4.83 -9.63
CA ILE A 108 -10.30 6.19 -9.87
C ILE A 108 -9.06 6.14 -10.77
N GLU A 109 -9.08 6.95 -11.80
CA GLU A 109 -7.97 7.04 -12.75
C GLU A 109 -6.63 7.29 -12.05
N GLY A 110 -5.62 6.53 -12.44
CA GLY A 110 -4.26 6.63 -11.90
C GLY A 110 -4.00 5.78 -10.64
N VAL A 111 -5.03 5.18 -10.02
CA VAL A 111 -4.89 4.32 -8.84
C VAL A 111 -5.26 2.88 -9.19
N LYS A 112 -4.49 1.92 -8.71
CA LYS A 112 -4.76 0.48 -8.90
C LYS A 112 -5.25 -0.14 -7.61
N THR A 113 -6.34 -0.88 -7.69
CA THR A 113 -6.81 -1.72 -6.60
C THR A 113 -6.02 -3.03 -6.57
N LEU A 114 -5.64 -3.47 -5.39
CA LEU A 114 -4.89 -4.70 -5.18
C LEU A 114 -5.83 -5.89 -5.00
N GLU A 115 -5.51 -7.00 -5.62
CA GLU A 115 -6.09 -8.29 -5.29
C GLU A 115 -5.56 -8.79 -3.95
N ILE A 116 -6.40 -9.45 -3.18
CA ILE A 116 -6.01 -10.10 -1.92
C ILE A 116 -6.32 -11.59 -2.04
N ASN A 117 -5.30 -12.42 -1.90
CA ASN A 117 -5.38 -13.87 -2.12
C ASN A 117 -5.88 -14.26 -3.52
N GLY A 118 -5.60 -13.42 -4.53
CA GLY A 118 -6.06 -13.64 -5.89
C GLY A 118 -7.54 -13.27 -6.14
N GLU A 119 -8.19 -12.62 -5.17
CA GLU A 119 -9.56 -12.14 -5.31
C GLU A 119 -9.57 -10.62 -5.53
N ALA A 120 -10.20 -10.16 -6.60
CA ALA A 120 -10.38 -8.75 -6.91
C ALA A 120 -11.65 -8.19 -6.26
N VAL A 121 -11.66 -6.89 -5.98
CA VAL A 121 -12.84 -6.19 -5.41
C VAL A 121 -14.04 -6.28 -6.36
N SER A 122 -13.80 -6.19 -7.67
CA SER A 122 -14.83 -6.22 -8.72
C SER A 122 -15.57 -7.54 -8.84
N ASP A 123 -14.96 -8.65 -8.43
CA ASP A 123 -15.55 -9.98 -8.57
C ASP A 123 -16.70 -10.26 -7.58
N ASN A 124 -17.00 -9.33 -6.73
CA ASN A 124 -18.15 -9.14 -5.84
C ASN A 124 -18.99 -10.39 -5.49
N LYS A 125 -18.34 -11.53 -5.33
CA LYS A 125 -18.99 -12.80 -4.95
C LYS A 125 -18.83 -13.10 -3.46
N GLY A 126 -18.55 -12.07 -2.65
CA GLY A 126 -18.34 -12.23 -1.21
C GLY A 126 -17.03 -12.94 -0.86
N LYS A 127 -16.09 -13.06 -1.81
CA LYS A 127 -14.82 -13.74 -1.63
C LYS A 127 -13.68 -12.78 -1.26
N TYR A 128 -13.81 -11.49 -1.58
CA TYR A 128 -12.79 -10.52 -1.23
C TYR A 128 -12.63 -10.45 0.29
N PRO A 129 -11.43 -10.72 0.84
CA PRO A 129 -11.27 -10.92 2.28
C PRO A 129 -11.57 -9.70 3.15
N LEU A 130 -11.44 -8.49 2.59
CA LEU A 130 -11.69 -7.23 3.32
C LEU A 130 -13.13 -6.75 3.11
N THR A 131 -14.10 -7.61 3.38
CA THR A 131 -15.52 -7.27 3.36
C THR A 131 -16.13 -7.30 4.75
N ARG A 132 -17.14 -6.44 4.98
CA ARG A 132 -17.92 -6.45 6.23
C ARG A 132 -19.40 -6.42 5.95
N LEU A 133 -20.16 -6.96 6.88
CA LEU A 133 -21.61 -6.86 6.87
C LEU A 133 -22.05 -5.56 7.53
N PHE A 134 -23.11 -4.95 6.99
CA PHE A 134 -23.86 -3.89 7.62
C PHE A 134 -25.17 -4.43 8.14
N TYR A 135 -25.57 -4.00 9.32
CA TYR A 135 -26.81 -4.41 9.96
C TYR A 135 -27.70 -3.19 10.15
N LEU A 136 -28.98 -3.34 9.82
CA LEU A 136 -29.98 -2.37 10.21
C LEU A 136 -30.53 -2.80 11.56
N ALA A 137 -30.50 -1.89 12.53
CA ALA A 137 -31.00 -2.12 13.88
C ALA A 137 -32.24 -1.25 14.14
N TYR A 138 -33.23 -1.82 14.76
CA TYR A 138 -34.41 -1.12 15.20
C TYR A 138 -34.85 -1.63 16.57
N SER A 139 -35.67 -0.86 17.27
CA SER A 139 -36.19 -1.20 18.59
C SER A 139 -37.71 -1.28 18.57
N GLY A 140 -38.27 -2.33 19.17
CA GLY A 140 -39.71 -2.54 19.23
C GLY A 140 -40.31 -3.10 17.92
N THR A 141 -41.57 -2.72 17.66
CA THR A 141 -42.29 -3.13 16.44
C THR A 141 -42.19 -2.00 15.42
N LEU A 142 -41.85 -2.34 14.17
CA LEU A 142 -41.82 -1.38 13.10
C LEU A 142 -43.23 -0.89 12.77
N ASN A 143 -43.38 0.41 12.57
CA ASN A 143 -44.59 1.00 11.97
C ASN A 143 -44.56 0.82 10.44
N ASP A 144 -45.69 1.16 9.78
CA ASP A 144 -45.83 0.94 8.35
C ASP A 144 -44.78 1.63 7.50
N VAL A 145 -44.34 2.85 7.89
CA VAL A 145 -43.32 3.62 7.18
C VAL A 145 -41.93 3.00 7.34
N GLU A 146 -41.60 2.56 8.54
CA GLU A 146 -40.35 1.85 8.84
C GLU A 146 -40.30 0.50 8.13
N GLN A 147 -41.42 -0.21 8.07
CA GLN A 147 -41.51 -1.48 7.34
C GLN A 147 -41.36 -1.27 5.83
N ASP A 148 -41.90 -0.19 5.28
CA ASP A 148 -41.80 0.16 3.87
C ASP A 148 -40.32 0.53 3.53
N PHE A 149 -39.65 1.27 4.39
CA PHE A 149 -38.20 1.57 4.27
C PHE A 149 -37.37 0.28 4.29
N MET A 150 -37.63 -0.61 5.22
CA MET A 150 -36.91 -1.89 5.30
C MET A 150 -37.11 -2.72 4.04
N THR A 151 -38.34 -2.77 3.53
CA THR A 151 -38.67 -3.45 2.28
C THR A 151 -37.93 -2.84 1.09
N TYR A 152 -37.89 -1.50 1.01
CA TYR A 152 -37.14 -0.79 -0.03
C TYR A 152 -35.66 -1.13 0.02
N VAL A 153 -35.03 -1.01 1.18
CA VAL A 153 -33.58 -1.29 1.35
C VAL A 153 -33.24 -2.72 0.97
N GLN A 154 -34.12 -3.69 1.27
CA GLN A 154 -33.90 -5.11 0.96
C GLN A 154 -34.24 -5.50 -0.50
N SER A 155 -34.87 -4.62 -1.25
CA SER A 155 -35.32 -4.87 -2.63
C SER A 155 -34.77 -3.86 -3.62
N ALA A 156 -35.51 -2.86 -4.01
CA ALA A 156 -35.14 -1.86 -5.03
C ALA A 156 -33.89 -1.06 -4.65
N GLY A 157 -33.69 -0.77 -3.37
CA GLY A 157 -32.47 -0.10 -2.89
C GLY A 157 -31.18 -0.88 -3.15
N GLN A 158 -31.25 -2.20 -3.30
CA GLN A 158 -30.08 -3.03 -3.62
C GLN A 158 -29.55 -2.79 -5.03
N GLU A 159 -30.36 -2.28 -5.95
CA GLU A 159 -29.91 -1.91 -7.29
C GLU A 159 -29.01 -0.69 -7.25
N ILE A 160 -29.34 0.31 -6.39
CA ILE A 160 -28.52 1.51 -6.21
C ILE A 160 -27.16 1.14 -5.62
N VAL A 161 -27.12 0.28 -4.60
CA VAL A 161 -25.86 -0.18 -4.00
C VAL A 161 -25.01 -0.92 -5.02
N ARG A 162 -25.61 -1.83 -5.80
CA ARG A 162 -24.91 -2.53 -6.87
C ARG A 162 -24.40 -1.58 -7.94
N TRP A 163 -25.19 -0.59 -8.33
CA TRP A 163 -24.80 0.38 -9.34
C TRP A 163 -23.58 1.20 -8.88
N GLN A 164 -23.56 1.66 -7.63
CA GLN A 164 -22.39 2.34 -7.07
C GLN A 164 -21.13 1.49 -6.99
N CYS A 165 -21.29 0.19 -6.78
CA CYS A 165 -20.17 -0.76 -6.77
C CYS A 165 -19.73 -1.21 -8.18
N HIS A 166 -20.49 -0.92 -9.24
CA HIS A 166 -20.23 -1.39 -10.61
C HIS A 166 -19.92 -0.27 -11.60
N GLN A 167 -19.86 0.98 -11.18
CA GLN A 167 -19.54 2.12 -12.08
C GLN A 167 -18.08 2.14 -12.58
N GLU A 168 -17.35 1.05 -12.43
CA GLU A 168 -15.90 1.08 -12.55
C GLU A 168 -15.29 -0.05 -13.37
N ILE A 169 -15.87 -0.32 -14.51
CA ILE A 169 -15.16 -1.14 -15.51
C ILE A 169 -15.19 -0.43 -16.85
#